data_19705010e6d54e7e0bdad0b93cc0324b
#
_entry.id   19705010e6d54e7e0bdad0b93cc0324b
#
_cell.length_a   1.000
_cell.length_b   1.000
_cell.length_c   1.000
_cell.angle_alpha   90.00
_cell.angle_beta   90.00
_cell.angle_gamma   90.00
#
_symmetry.space_group_name_H-M   'P 1'
#
loop_
_entity.id
_entity.type
_entity.pdbx_description
1 polymer ?
#
loop_
_entity_poly.entity_id
_entity_poly.type
_entity_poly.pdbx_seq_one_letter_code
_entity_poly.pdbx_strand_id
1 'polypeptide(L)'
;DASFDESSLFQRNPEPFKNFPIEEMIVSNVWEKTINCNWKSFWENFNECLHCPNIHPELTDLVPMFTRRIINPADLPGWVPKTDISDPKFSGGLKKGAQTWSEDGSAQDCQIQSLTEEEILKGHVYASSWPSMFIGGYSDHIRIVRVIPSGSEKVTILAEWLFEKKTLENKKYNKDNVIKFAKRVMEQDAHACELNQ
;
A
#
# COMPACT_ATOMS: atom_id res chain seq x y z
N ASP A 1 -1.95 20.21 27.96
CA ASP A 1 -2.56 20.17 26.63
C ASP A 1 -1.44 20.22 25.61
N ALA A 2 -0.95 19.06 25.18
CA ALA A 2 -0.11 18.99 24.02
C ALA A 2 -1.02 19.25 22.81
N SER A 3 -0.94 20.43 22.22
CA SER A 3 -1.59 20.72 20.96
C SER A 3 -1.06 19.71 19.93
N PHE A 4 -1.94 18.90 19.40
CA PHE A 4 -1.60 17.98 18.30
C PHE A 4 -1.28 18.84 17.08
N ASP A 5 -0.03 18.85 16.69
CA ASP A 5 0.40 19.56 15.49
C ASP A 5 0.24 18.64 14.29
N GLU A 6 -0.86 18.84 13.55
CA GLU A 6 -1.12 18.09 12.30
C GLU A 6 0.02 18.20 11.29
N SER A 7 0.78 19.31 11.31
CA SER A 7 1.94 19.49 10.44
C SER A 7 3.04 18.47 10.73
N SER A 8 3.11 17.97 11.98
CA SER A 8 4.10 16.97 12.38
C SER A 8 3.88 15.58 11.76
N LEU A 9 2.66 15.26 11.35
CA LEU A 9 2.33 13.97 10.73
C LEU A 9 2.94 13.84 9.33
N PHE A 10 2.95 14.93 8.57
CA PHE A 10 3.52 14.97 7.22
C PHE A 10 4.98 15.45 7.19
N GLN A 11 5.44 16.11 8.25
CA GLN A 11 6.83 16.61 8.34
C GLN A 11 7.87 15.48 8.49
N ARG A 12 7.48 14.27 8.87
CA ARG A 12 8.44 13.18 9.11
C ARG A 12 9.01 12.53 7.86
N ASN A 13 8.31 12.55 6.73
CA ASN A 13 8.88 12.25 5.42
C ASN A 13 7.89 12.54 4.25
N PRO A 14 7.71 13.78 3.81
CA PRO A 14 6.90 14.10 2.63
C PRO A 14 7.59 13.67 1.32
N GLU A 15 8.91 13.42 1.34
CA GLU A 15 9.73 13.08 0.18
C GLU A 15 9.13 11.97 -0.70
N PRO A 16 8.63 10.83 -0.16
CA PRO A 16 8.08 9.77 -0.99
C PRO A 16 6.84 10.16 -1.79
N PHE A 17 6.10 11.19 -1.35
CA PHE A 17 4.84 11.62 -1.96
C PHE A 17 4.93 12.98 -2.68
N LYS A 18 6.11 13.57 -2.78
CA LYS A 18 6.31 14.93 -3.33
C LYS A 18 5.78 15.12 -4.76
N ASN A 19 5.80 14.05 -5.55
CA ASN A 19 5.36 14.07 -6.94
C ASN A 19 3.91 13.56 -7.12
N PHE A 20 3.22 13.22 -6.03
CA PHE A 20 1.81 12.85 -6.08
C PHE A 20 0.94 14.10 -5.93
N PRO A 21 -0.02 14.36 -6.83
CA PRO A 21 -0.89 15.55 -6.78
C PRO A 21 -2.05 15.34 -5.80
N ILE A 22 -1.76 15.03 -4.53
CA ILE A 22 -2.75 14.59 -3.52
C ILE A 22 -3.88 15.59 -3.36
N GLU A 23 -3.58 16.89 -3.34
CA GLU A 23 -4.58 17.97 -3.15
C GLU A 23 -5.57 18.07 -4.31
N GLU A 24 -5.20 17.57 -5.50
CA GLU A 24 -6.04 17.60 -6.70
C GLU A 24 -6.79 16.28 -6.94
N MET A 25 -6.49 15.25 -6.12
CA MET A 25 -7.09 13.92 -6.27
C MET A 25 -8.47 13.86 -5.62
N ILE A 26 -9.32 13.02 -6.19
CA ILE A 26 -10.72 12.85 -5.75
C ILE A 26 -10.89 11.49 -5.11
N VAL A 27 -11.46 11.44 -3.90
CA VAL A 27 -11.92 10.21 -3.27
C VAL A 27 -13.05 9.62 -4.11
N SER A 28 -12.79 8.51 -4.75
CA SER A 28 -13.73 7.86 -5.68
C SER A 28 -14.35 6.58 -5.13
N ASN A 29 -13.75 6.00 -4.09
CA ASN A 29 -14.29 4.82 -3.43
C ASN A 29 -13.90 4.80 -1.96
N VAL A 30 -14.81 4.30 -1.15
CA VAL A 30 -14.61 4.09 0.29
C VAL A 30 -15.02 2.65 0.64
N TRP A 31 -14.24 2.00 1.47
CA TRP A 31 -14.53 0.69 2.02
C TRP A 31 -14.28 0.67 3.51
N GLU A 32 -15.23 0.13 4.24
CA GLU A 32 -15.15 0.00 5.68
C GLU A 32 -15.39 -1.45 6.09
N LYS A 33 -14.62 -1.93 7.05
CA LYS A 33 -14.78 -3.26 7.62
C LYS A 33 -14.42 -3.24 9.10
N THR A 34 -15.30 -3.76 9.94
CA THR A 34 -14.98 -4.09 11.32
C THR A 34 -14.41 -5.50 11.41
N ILE A 35 -13.29 -5.65 12.10
CA ILE A 35 -12.53 -6.88 12.27
C ILE A 35 -12.50 -7.22 13.76
N ASN A 36 -12.70 -8.48 14.10
CA ASN A 36 -12.68 -8.96 15.49
C ASN A 36 -11.26 -9.30 15.94
N CYS A 37 -10.40 -8.28 16.00
CA CYS A 37 -9.07 -8.37 16.56
C CYS A 37 -8.65 -7.06 17.22
N ASN A 38 -7.63 -7.11 18.07
CA ASN A 38 -7.03 -5.90 18.61
C ASN A 38 -6.39 -5.08 17.48
N TRP A 39 -6.55 -3.75 17.52
CA TRP A 39 -6.02 -2.85 16.50
C TRP A 39 -4.49 -2.95 16.34
N LYS A 40 -3.78 -3.29 17.41
CA LYS A 40 -2.31 -3.48 17.37
C LYS A 40 -1.93 -4.68 16.53
N SER A 41 -2.68 -5.80 16.64
CA SER A 41 -2.45 -6.99 15.81
C SER A 41 -2.58 -6.68 14.32
N PHE A 42 -3.63 -5.92 13.95
CA PHE A 42 -3.77 -5.46 12.56
C PHE A 42 -2.66 -4.51 12.14
N TRP A 43 -2.28 -3.57 13.03
CA TRP A 43 -1.21 -2.61 12.76
C TRP A 43 0.15 -3.30 12.59
N GLU A 44 0.47 -4.27 13.45
CA GLU A 44 1.70 -5.06 13.34
C GLU A 44 1.74 -5.87 12.05
N ASN A 45 0.65 -6.58 11.75
CA ASN A 45 0.50 -7.35 10.51
C ASN A 45 0.75 -6.49 9.26
N PHE A 46 0.25 -5.25 9.25
CA PHE A 46 0.44 -4.35 8.13
C PHE A 46 1.89 -3.85 7.98
N ASN A 47 2.64 -3.72 9.08
CA ASN A 47 4.00 -3.16 9.05
C ASN A 47 5.10 -4.22 8.81
N GLU A 48 4.74 -5.48 8.58
CA GLU A 48 5.66 -6.54 8.20
C GLU A 48 5.10 -7.32 7.01
N CYS A 49 5.90 -8.18 6.39
CA CYS A 49 5.48 -9.03 5.28
C CYS A 49 5.98 -10.48 5.43
N LEU A 50 6.18 -10.95 6.67
CA LEU A 50 6.55 -12.33 6.95
C LEU A 50 5.42 -13.30 6.60
N HIS A 51 4.16 -12.86 6.75
CA HIS A 51 2.95 -13.60 6.40
C HIS A 51 2.64 -13.58 4.90
N CYS A 52 3.09 -12.55 4.17
CA CYS A 52 2.71 -12.31 2.78
C CYS A 52 2.85 -13.54 1.86
N PRO A 53 3.95 -14.33 1.89
CA PRO A 53 4.09 -15.47 0.98
C PRO A 53 3.05 -16.57 1.17
N ASN A 54 2.44 -16.64 2.36
CA ASN A 54 1.45 -17.68 2.67
C ASN A 54 0.01 -17.18 2.56
N ILE A 55 -0.20 -15.88 2.78
CA ILE A 55 -1.54 -15.27 2.90
C ILE A 55 -1.96 -14.56 1.60
N HIS A 56 -0.99 -13.96 0.88
CA HIS A 56 -1.25 -13.11 -0.28
C HIS A 56 -0.54 -13.62 -1.54
N PRO A 57 -0.92 -14.75 -2.13
CA PRO A 57 -0.25 -15.26 -3.32
C PRO A 57 -0.29 -14.29 -4.50
N GLU A 58 -1.40 -13.57 -4.70
CA GLU A 58 -1.55 -12.56 -5.75
C GLU A 58 -0.67 -11.33 -5.51
N LEU A 59 -0.51 -10.89 -4.26
CA LEU A 59 0.36 -9.77 -3.91
C LEU A 59 1.83 -10.14 -4.11
N THR A 60 2.23 -11.33 -3.71
CA THR A 60 3.61 -11.80 -3.86
C THR A 60 3.97 -12.11 -5.31
N ASP A 61 3.00 -12.48 -6.14
CA ASP A 61 3.17 -12.58 -7.58
C ASP A 61 3.37 -11.19 -8.21
N LEU A 62 2.59 -10.20 -7.80
CA LEU A 62 2.67 -8.84 -8.32
C LEU A 62 3.94 -8.11 -7.85
N VAL A 63 4.32 -8.29 -6.58
CA VAL A 63 5.45 -7.63 -5.92
C VAL A 63 6.43 -8.69 -5.40
N PRO A 64 7.34 -9.20 -6.24
CA PRO A 64 8.19 -10.36 -5.93
C PRO A 64 9.06 -10.22 -4.68
N MET A 65 9.39 -9.00 -4.23
CA MET A 65 10.15 -8.81 -3.01
C MET A 65 9.46 -9.40 -1.77
N PHE A 66 8.15 -9.43 -1.74
CA PHE A 66 7.38 -9.97 -0.61
C PHE A 66 7.45 -11.50 -0.49
N THR A 67 8.02 -12.18 -1.50
CA THR A 67 8.31 -13.63 -1.40
C THR A 67 9.51 -13.95 -0.51
N ARG A 68 10.31 -12.95 -0.14
CA ARG A 68 11.63 -13.17 0.48
C ARG A 68 11.58 -13.58 1.94
N ARG A 69 10.49 -13.30 2.64
CA ARG A 69 10.36 -13.54 4.10
C ARG A 69 11.48 -12.90 4.93
N ILE A 70 12.01 -11.77 4.49
CA ILE A 70 13.14 -11.08 5.10
C ILE A 70 12.68 -9.66 5.42
N ILE A 71 12.77 -9.27 6.69
CA ILE A 71 12.42 -7.92 7.13
C ILE A 71 13.49 -6.93 6.67
N ASN A 72 14.75 -7.24 6.96
CA ASN A 72 15.89 -6.43 6.56
C ASN A 72 16.98 -7.32 5.96
N PRO A 73 17.25 -7.21 4.64
CA PRO A 73 18.31 -7.99 4.00
C PRO A 73 19.70 -7.73 4.60
N ALA A 74 19.94 -6.56 5.18
CA ALA A 74 21.22 -6.22 5.82
C ALA A 74 21.51 -7.06 7.07
N ASP A 75 20.49 -7.67 7.67
CA ASP A 75 20.65 -8.55 8.84
C ASP A 75 21.14 -9.96 8.47
N LEU A 76 21.25 -10.25 7.19
CA LEU A 76 21.74 -11.54 6.72
C LEU A 76 23.27 -11.58 6.65
N PRO A 77 23.90 -12.64 7.21
CA PRO A 77 25.33 -12.86 7.04
C PRO A 77 25.71 -12.89 5.54
N GLY A 78 26.71 -12.08 5.16
CA GLY A 78 27.20 -12.02 3.79
C GLY A 78 26.27 -11.27 2.80
N TRP A 79 25.26 -10.56 3.29
CA TRP A 79 24.44 -9.70 2.42
C TRP A 79 25.27 -8.54 1.87
N VAL A 80 25.18 -8.35 0.57
CA VAL A 80 25.78 -7.21 -0.14
C VAL A 80 24.64 -6.45 -0.81
N PRO A 81 24.59 -5.10 -0.68
CA PRO A 81 23.61 -4.31 -1.40
C PRO A 81 23.68 -4.60 -2.89
N LYS A 82 22.57 -5.00 -3.50
CA LYS A 82 22.50 -5.13 -4.96
C LYS A 82 22.24 -3.75 -5.55
N THR A 83 23.14 -3.32 -6.40
CA THR A 83 22.99 -2.10 -7.20
C THR A 83 22.19 -2.35 -8.49
N ASP A 84 22.08 -3.61 -8.90
CA ASP A 84 21.28 -4.00 -10.06
C ASP A 84 19.80 -4.07 -9.68
N ILE A 85 19.04 -3.08 -10.14
CA ILE A 85 17.58 -2.95 -9.95
C ILE A 85 16.78 -3.75 -10.99
N SER A 86 17.43 -4.54 -11.84
CA SER A 86 16.77 -5.30 -12.90
C SER A 86 15.89 -6.44 -12.37
N ASP A 87 16.18 -6.95 -11.15
CA ASP A 87 15.40 -7.99 -10.51
C ASP A 87 14.42 -7.40 -9.47
N PRO A 88 13.10 -7.37 -9.74
CA PRO A 88 12.09 -6.81 -8.83
C PRO A 88 12.12 -7.42 -7.44
N LYS A 89 12.54 -8.67 -7.29
CA LYS A 89 12.69 -9.35 -6.00
C LYS A 89 13.65 -8.63 -5.06
N PHE A 90 14.60 -7.88 -5.59
CA PHE A 90 15.61 -7.16 -4.79
C PHE A 90 15.46 -5.64 -4.85
N SER A 91 14.84 -5.12 -5.90
CA SER A 91 14.63 -3.68 -6.07
C SER A 91 13.38 -3.15 -5.40
N GLY A 92 12.43 -4.03 -5.09
CA GLY A 92 11.12 -3.63 -4.57
C GLY A 92 10.10 -3.30 -5.65
N GLY A 93 10.46 -3.46 -6.92
CA GLY A 93 9.57 -3.17 -8.05
C GLY A 93 8.50 -4.23 -8.28
N LEU A 94 7.63 -3.92 -9.24
CA LEU A 94 6.59 -4.82 -9.71
C LEU A 94 7.19 -5.92 -10.60
N LYS A 95 6.48 -7.03 -10.76
CA LYS A 95 6.83 -8.05 -11.76
C LYS A 95 6.89 -7.43 -13.16
N LYS A 96 7.68 -8.05 -14.04
CA LYS A 96 7.84 -7.58 -15.42
C LYS A 96 6.49 -7.44 -16.12
N GLY A 97 6.23 -6.25 -16.67
CA GLY A 97 5.01 -5.91 -17.41
C GLY A 97 3.89 -5.35 -16.54
N ALA A 98 3.98 -5.42 -15.22
CA ALA A 98 3.03 -4.73 -14.34
C ALA A 98 3.39 -3.25 -14.18
N GLN A 99 2.39 -2.41 -14.00
CA GLN A 99 2.49 -0.96 -13.92
C GLN A 99 1.93 -0.40 -12.61
N THR A 100 0.98 -1.08 -11.99
CA THR A 100 0.32 -0.67 -10.75
C THR A 100 -0.17 -1.86 -9.93
N TRP A 101 -0.70 -1.60 -8.74
CA TRP A 101 -1.34 -2.60 -7.90
C TRP A 101 -2.80 -2.78 -8.30
N SER A 102 -3.03 -3.71 -9.22
CA SER A 102 -4.35 -4.07 -9.74
C SER A 102 -4.43 -5.57 -10.01
N GLU A 103 -5.61 -6.10 -10.31
CA GLU A 103 -5.85 -7.53 -10.58
C GLU A 103 -4.95 -8.08 -11.71
N ASP A 104 -4.69 -7.27 -12.72
CA ASP A 104 -3.88 -7.65 -13.91
C ASP A 104 -2.54 -6.90 -13.98
N GLY A 105 -2.26 -6.02 -13.03
CA GLY A 105 -1.07 -5.18 -12.99
C GLY A 105 -1.11 -3.97 -13.94
N SER A 106 -2.19 -3.74 -14.68
CA SER A 106 -2.28 -2.65 -15.66
C SER A 106 -2.75 -1.35 -15.00
N ALA A 107 -2.09 -0.23 -15.34
CA ALA A 107 -2.54 1.13 -15.05
C ALA A 107 -3.49 1.67 -16.13
N GLN A 108 -3.81 0.90 -17.17
CA GLN A 108 -4.78 1.22 -18.22
C GLN A 108 -4.52 2.60 -18.88
N ASP A 109 -3.24 2.91 -19.12
CA ASP A 109 -2.77 4.20 -19.67
C ASP A 109 -3.13 5.45 -18.85
N CYS A 110 -3.42 5.25 -17.54
CA CYS A 110 -3.82 6.32 -16.61
C CYS A 110 -2.80 6.58 -15.50
N GLN A 111 -1.51 6.44 -15.81
CA GLN A 111 -0.46 6.76 -14.86
C GLN A 111 -0.43 8.25 -14.51
N ILE A 112 -0.09 8.53 -13.26
CA ILE A 112 0.11 9.91 -12.75
C ILE A 112 1.33 10.51 -13.44
N GLN A 113 1.13 11.58 -14.20
CA GLN A 113 2.16 12.15 -15.08
C GLN A 113 3.29 12.88 -14.33
N SER A 114 3.06 13.30 -13.11
CA SER A 114 4.06 13.97 -12.27
C SER A 114 5.07 13.01 -11.65
N LEU A 115 4.82 11.69 -11.69
CA LEU A 115 5.77 10.69 -11.19
C LEU A 115 6.97 10.55 -12.12
N THR A 116 8.14 10.37 -11.52
CA THR A 116 9.37 10.04 -12.24
C THR A 116 9.37 8.58 -12.71
N GLU A 117 10.21 8.27 -13.69
CA GLU A 117 10.40 6.88 -14.13
C GLU A 117 10.83 5.95 -12.99
N GLU A 118 11.66 6.45 -12.05
CA GLU A 118 12.10 5.69 -10.88
C GLU A 118 10.92 5.35 -9.95
N GLU A 119 10.02 6.31 -9.70
CA GLU A 119 8.83 6.10 -8.87
C GLU A 119 7.87 5.10 -9.51
N ILE A 120 7.68 5.19 -10.83
CA ILE A 120 6.88 4.24 -11.61
C ILE A 120 7.50 2.84 -11.55
N LEU A 121 8.82 2.71 -11.71
CA LEU A 121 9.52 1.42 -11.65
C LEU A 121 9.46 0.78 -10.26
N LYS A 122 9.52 1.57 -9.19
CA LYS A 122 9.30 1.09 -7.82
C LYS A 122 7.89 0.53 -7.62
N GLY A 123 6.93 1.05 -8.36
CA GLY A 123 5.56 0.58 -8.41
C GLY A 123 4.70 0.93 -7.20
N HIS A 124 5.31 1.32 -6.08
CA HIS A 124 4.60 1.81 -4.89
C HIS A 124 5.51 2.57 -3.93
N VAL A 125 4.89 3.43 -3.14
CA VAL A 125 5.50 4.07 -1.96
C VAL A 125 4.55 3.94 -0.77
N TYR A 126 5.10 3.84 0.44
CA TYR A 126 4.32 3.81 1.67
C TYR A 126 4.81 4.83 2.67
N ALA A 127 3.86 5.43 3.37
CA ALA A 127 4.11 6.14 4.62
C ALA A 127 3.09 5.71 5.66
N SER A 128 3.53 5.55 6.90
CA SER A 128 2.65 5.27 8.02
C SER A 128 2.73 6.40 9.04
N SER A 129 1.58 6.79 9.57
CA SER A 129 1.44 7.73 10.67
C SER A 129 0.92 6.98 11.88
N TRP A 130 1.82 6.76 12.84
CA TRP A 130 1.47 6.13 14.09
C TRP A 130 0.41 6.96 14.85
N PRO A 131 -0.61 6.34 15.45
CA PRO A 131 -0.81 4.89 15.55
C PRO A 131 -1.84 4.31 14.56
N SER A 132 -2.37 5.08 13.62
CA SER A 132 -3.66 4.72 13.05
C SER A 132 -3.86 4.94 11.56
N MET A 133 -2.83 5.38 10.82
CA MET A 133 -3.00 5.67 9.39
C MET A 133 -1.79 5.22 8.57
N PHE A 134 -2.05 4.70 7.40
CA PHE A 134 -1.03 4.53 6.36
C PHE A 134 -1.55 4.95 4.99
N ILE A 135 -0.61 5.41 4.17
CA ILE A 135 -0.87 5.87 2.81
C ILE A 135 0.00 5.06 1.87
N GLY A 136 -0.62 4.48 0.85
CA GLY A 136 0.06 3.87 -0.28
C GLY A 136 -0.14 4.70 -1.53
N GLY A 137 0.96 5.12 -2.17
CA GLY A 137 0.95 5.74 -3.49
C GLY A 137 1.36 4.72 -4.55
N TYR A 138 0.62 4.67 -5.64
CA TYR A 138 0.82 3.77 -6.77
C TYR A 138 0.90 4.57 -8.06
N SER A 139 1.22 3.96 -9.16
CA SER A 139 1.44 4.72 -10.40
C SER A 139 0.20 5.44 -10.95
N ASP A 140 -1.01 5.02 -10.55
CA ASP A 140 -2.28 5.54 -11.07
C ASP A 140 -3.28 5.99 -9.99
N HIS A 141 -2.99 5.73 -8.70
CA HIS A 141 -3.88 6.08 -7.60
C HIS A 141 -3.14 6.22 -6.26
N ILE A 142 -3.87 6.71 -5.27
CA ILE A 142 -3.47 6.68 -3.85
C ILE A 142 -4.51 5.91 -3.06
N ARG A 143 -4.06 5.16 -2.06
CA ARG A 143 -4.93 4.54 -1.06
C ARG A 143 -4.55 5.03 0.34
N ILE A 144 -5.54 5.55 1.06
CA ILE A 144 -5.40 5.93 2.47
C ILE A 144 -6.17 4.90 3.29
N VAL A 145 -5.54 4.38 4.33
CA VAL A 145 -6.17 3.43 5.24
C VAL A 145 -6.03 3.93 6.67
N ARG A 146 -7.17 3.99 7.37
CA ARG A 146 -7.24 4.34 8.78
C ARG A 146 -7.60 3.10 9.59
N VAL A 147 -6.85 2.90 10.66
CA VAL A 147 -7.02 1.82 11.63
C VAL A 147 -7.66 2.43 12.87
N ILE A 148 -8.95 2.21 13.07
CA ILE A 148 -9.76 2.87 14.10
C ILE A 148 -10.09 1.87 15.19
N PRO A 149 -9.48 1.97 16.39
CA PRO A 149 -9.83 1.13 17.53
C PRO A 149 -11.31 1.28 17.88
N SER A 150 -12.06 0.17 17.89
CA SER A 150 -13.49 0.13 18.17
C SER A 150 -13.80 -0.65 19.46
N GLY A 151 -12.77 -1.04 20.20
CA GLY A 151 -12.80 -1.81 21.44
C GLY A 151 -11.49 -2.54 21.67
N SER A 152 -11.40 -3.32 22.77
CA SER A 152 -10.21 -4.11 23.08
C SER A 152 -9.91 -5.20 22.04
N GLU A 153 -10.96 -5.74 21.44
CA GLU A 153 -10.92 -6.87 20.50
C GLU A 153 -11.64 -6.55 19.18
N LYS A 154 -11.74 -5.27 18.85
CA LYS A 154 -12.36 -4.80 17.62
C LYS A 154 -11.63 -3.62 17.04
N VAL A 155 -11.43 -3.65 15.74
CA VAL A 155 -10.88 -2.56 14.96
C VAL A 155 -11.72 -2.32 13.71
N THR A 156 -11.94 -1.07 13.36
CA THR A 156 -12.57 -0.70 12.10
C THR A 156 -11.49 -0.20 11.14
N ILE A 157 -11.43 -0.79 9.97
CA ILE A 157 -10.56 -0.38 8.88
C ILE A 157 -11.39 0.43 7.90
N LEU A 158 -10.94 1.66 7.64
CA LEU A 158 -11.54 2.55 6.65
C LEU A 158 -10.50 2.81 5.56
N ALA A 159 -10.77 2.35 4.34
CA ALA A 159 -9.91 2.53 3.19
C ALA A 159 -10.56 3.45 2.15
N GLU A 160 -9.80 4.41 1.66
CA GLU A 160 -10.23 5.39 0.66
C GLU A 160 -9.28 5.34 -0.53
N TRP A 161 -9.82 5.32 -1.76
CA TRP A 161 -9.05 5.38 -3.00
C TRP A 161 -9.24 6.73 -3.67
N LEU A 162 -8.11 7.37 -3.95
CA LEU A 162 -8.04 8.66 -4.59
C LEU A 162 -7.45 8.51 -6.00
N PHE A 163 -8.07 9.17 -6.95
CA PHE A 163 -7.64 9.21 -8.35
C PHE A 163 -7.60 10.65 -8.86
N GLU A 164 -6.78 10.89 -9.88
CA GLU A 164 -6.88 12.14 -10.63
C GLU A 164 -8.24 12.23 -11.32
N LYS A 165 -8.78 13.44 -11.42
CA LYS A 165 -10.07 13.69 -12.09
C LYS A 165 -10.09 13.15 -13.53
N LYS A 166 -9.00 13.40 -14.28
CA LYS A 166 -8.87 12.91 -15.67
C LYS A 166 -8.95 11.39 -15.78
N THR A 167 -8.43 10.65 -14.79
CA THR A 167 -8.51 9.20 -14.74
C THR A 167 -9.94 8.72 -14.56
N LEU A 168 -10.71 9.38 -13.69
CA LEU A 168 -12.13 9.06 -13.45
C LEU A 168 -13.02 9.42 -14.64
N GLU A 169 -12.66 10.44 -15.43
CA GLU A 169 -13.37 10.85 -16.64
C GLU A 169 -13.09 9.95 -17.84
N ASN A 170 -12.00 9.15 -17.78
CA ASN A 170 -11.67 8.20 -18.82
C ASN A 170 -12.59 6.96 -18.76
N LYS A 171 -13.55 6.89 -19.69
CA LYS A 171 -14.53 5.78 -19.77
C LYS A 171 -13.91 4.38 -19.96
N LYS A 172 -12.65 4.32 -20.37
CA LYS A 172 -11.93 3.04 -20.54
C LYS A 172 -11.25 2.58 -19.25
N TYR A 173 -11.08 3.48 -18.27
CA TYR A 173 -10.46 3.14 -17.01
C TYR A 173 -11.45 2.41 -16.11
N ASN A 174 -11.08 1.20 -15.72
CA ASN A 174 -11.83 0.38 -14.78
C ASN A 174 -11.18 0.43 -13.39
N LYS A 175 -11.60 1.36 -12.54
CA LYS A 175 -11.11 1.50 -11.16
C LYS A 175 -11.35 0.25 -10.30
N ASP A 176 -12.37 -0.56 -10.63
CA ASP A 176 -12.66 -1.78 -9.87
C ASP A 176 -11.53 -2.79 -9.93
N ASN A 177 -10.69 -2.75 -10.96
CA ASN A 177 -9.50 -3.57 -11.11
C ASN A 177 -8.50 -3.33 -9.97
N VAL A 178 -8.32 -2.05 -9.60
CA VAL A 178 -7.48 -1.61 -8.48
C VAL A 178 -8.15 -1.92 -7.14
N ILE A 179 -9.42 -1.55 -7.00
CA ILE A 179 -10.15 -1.63 -5.73
C ILE A 179 -10.33 -3.09 -5.29
N LYS A 180 -10.68 -4.00 -6.21
CA LYS A 180 -10.86 -5.43 -5.91
C LYS A 180 -9.57 -6.08 -5.44
N PHE A 181 -8.45 -5.78 -6.11
CA PHE A 181 -7.14 -6.29 -5.70
C PHE A 181 -6.81 -5.89 -4.25
N ALA A 182 -6.87 -4.60 -3.96
CA ALA A 182 -6.55 -4.09 -2.63
C ALA A 182 -7.50 -4.61 -1.54
N LYS A 183 -8.81 -4.70 -1.84
CA LYS A 183 -9.79 -5.27 -0.91
C LYS A 183 -9.49 -6.72 -0.58
N ARG A 184 -9.15 -7.54 -1.58
CA ARG A 184 -8.78 -8.94 -1.37
C ARG A 184 -7.62 -9.06 -0.40
N VAL A 185 -6.55 -8.32 -0.61
CA VAL A 185 -5.38 -8.32 0.29
C VAL A 185 -5.78 -7.93 1.72
N MET A 186 -6.53 -6.83 1.89
CA MET A 186 -6.98 -6.40 3.22
C MET A 186 -7.96 -7.38 3.88
N GLU A 187 -8.76 -8.11 3.12
CA GLU A 187 -9.66 -9.15 3.64
C GLU A 187 -8.90 -10.39 4.10
N GLN A 188 -7.83 -10.75 3.41
CA GLN A 188 -6.91 -11.81 3.82
C GLN A 188 -6.19 -11.45 5.12
N ASP A 189 -5.68 -10.21 5.23
CA ASP A 189 -5.10 -9.68 6.47
C ASP A 189 -6.10 -9.71 7.63
N ALA A 190 -7.33 -9.26 7.38
CA ALA A 190 -8.38 -9.27 8.38
C ALA A 190 -8.64 -10.68 8.92
N HIS A 191 -8.74 -11.67 8.01
CA HIS A 191 -8.95 -13.07 8.40
C HIS A 191 -7.76 -13.62 9.21
N ALA A 192 -6.53 -13.34 8.79
CA ALA A 192 -5.33 -13.75 9.53
C ALA A 192 -5.28 -13.14 10.94
N CYS A 193 -5.63 -11.86 11.06
CA CYS A 193 -5.69 -11.18 12.36
C CYS A 193 -6.78 -11.74 13.28
N GLU A 194 -7.95 -12.09 12.74
CA GLU A 194 -9.03 -12.73 13.52
C GLU A 194 -8.66 -14.14 14.02
N LEU A 195 -7.85 -14.88 13.25
CA LEU A 195 -7.35 -16.18 13.66
C LEU A 195 -6.27 -16.11 14.75
N ASN A 196 -5.57 -14.98 14.85
CA ASN A 196 -4.51 -14.76 15.82
C ASN A 196 -4.98 -14.06 17.11
N GLN A 197 -6.23 -13.62 17.17
CA GLN A 197 -6.83 -13.02 18.36
C GLN A 197 -7.13 -14.05 19.44
#